data_e6d3ee73360c34655f7f421f9a8b9d39
#
_entry.id   e6d3ee73360c34655f7f421f9a8b9d39
#
_cell.length_a   1.000
_cell.length_b   1.000
_cell.length_c   1.000
_cell.angle_alpha   90.00
_cell.angle_beta   90.00
_cell.angle_gamma   90.00
#
_symmetry.space_group_name_H-M   'P 1'
#
loop_
_entity.id
_entity.type
_entity.pdbx_description
1 polymer ?
#
loop_
_entity_poly.entity_id
_entity_poly.type
_entity_poly.pdbx_seq_one_letter_code
_entity_poly.pdbx_strand_id
1 'polypeptide(L)'
;MKKQRICIVGDGLSGLMTALALSKLESLEVHLISRKKKHFNDKRTTAVSAANYDFFNEVINKLDKKLFWPSKKIDLFYETNDQNMNFLNFDEDRKNLMYVFENDKIKNILFKEI
;
A
#
# COMPACT_ATOMS: atom_id res chain seq x y z
N MET A 1 -2.34 -32.76 -2.44
CA MET A 1 -1.90 -32.04 -3.62
C MET A 1 -0.61 -31.29 -3.34
N LYS A 2 0.36 -31.39 -4.24
CA LYS A 2 1.65 -30.73 -4.07
C LYS A 2 1.49 -29.23 -4.31
N LYS A 3 1.83 -28.38 -3.32
CA LYS A 3 1.76 -26.94 -3.45
C LYS A 3 2.90 -26.41 -4.30
N GLN A 4 2.63 -25.39 -5.10
CA GLN A 4 3.66 -24.64 -5.80
C GLN A 4 4.35 -23.71 -4.80
N ARG A 5 5.68 -23.72 -4.82
CA ARG A 5 6.48 -22.85 -3.95
C ARG A 5 6.79 -21.54 -4.64
N ILE A 6 6.54 -20.44 -3.93
CA ILE A 6 6.85 -19.09 -4.41
C ILE A 6 7.73 -18.41 -3.37
N CYS A 7 8.82 -17.82 -3.84
CA CYS A 7 9.75 -17.07 -3.01
C CYS A 7 9.66 -15.59 -3.37
N ILE A 8 9.41 -14.77 -2.35
CA ILE A 8 9.37 -13.31 -2.49
C ILE A 8 10.56 -12.74 -1.72
N VAL A 9 11.40 -11.98 -2.40
CA VAL A 9 12.58 -11.36 -1.81
C VAL A 9 12.32 -9.88 -1.60
N GLY A 10 12.35 -9.44 -0.35
CA GLY A 10 12.17 -8.05 0.02
C GLY A 10 10.94 -7.82 0.88
N ASP A 11 11.08 -6.91 1.83
CA ASP A 11 10.06 -6.58 2.83
C ASP A 11 9.51 -5.15 2.66
N GLY A 12 9.53 -4.62 1.45
CA GLY A 12 8.83 -3.39 1.12
C GLY A 12 7.32 -3.61 1.06
N LEU A 13 6.56 -2.54 0.86
CA LEU A 13 5.09 -2.62 0.79
C LEU A 13 4.63 -3.63 -0.27
N SER A 14 5.23 -3.59 -1.46
CA SER A 14 4.85 -4.50 -2.54
C SER A 14 5.15 -5.96 -2.19
N GLY A 15 6.32 -6.24 -1.62
CA GLY A 15 6.69 -7.59 -1.21
C GLY A 15 5.77 -8.13 -0.13
N LEU A 16 5.49 -7.33 0.89
CA LEU A 16 4.61 -7.73 1.99
C LEU A 16 3.16 -7.94 1.52
N MET A 17 2.62 -7.03 0.71
CA MET A 17 1.28 -7.18 0.14
C MET A 17 1.16 -8.40 -0.74
N THR A 18 2.15 -8.63 -1.59
CA THR A 18 2.18 -9.80 -2.48
C THR A 18 2.24 -11.10 -1.65
N ALA A 19 3.12 -11.15 -0.65
CA ALA A 19 3.23 -12.31 0.22
C ALA A 19 1.91 -12.61 0.93
N LEU A 20 1.28 -11.60 1.50
CA LEU A 20 0.02 -11.78 2.21
C LEU A 20 -1.10 -12.22 1.26
N ALA A 21 -1.24 -11.57 0.11
CA ALA A 21 -2.28 -11.91 -0.87
C ALA A 21 -2.12 -13.34 -1.38
N LEU A 22 -0.90 -13.73 -1.76
CA LEU A 22 -0.64 -15.09 -2.27
C LEU A 22 -0.76 -16.16 -1.18
N SER A 23 -0.45 -15.83 0.06
CA SER A 23 -0.58 -16.79 1.18
C SER A 23 -2.02 -17.24 1.43
N LYS A 24 -2.99 -16.50 0.93
CA LYS A 24 -4.42 -16.87 1.04
C LYS A 24 -4.85 -17.93 0.02
N LEU A 25 -3.99 -18.24 -0.95
CA LEU A 25 -4.27 -19.26 -1.95
C LEU A 25 -3.75 -20.62 -1.46
N GLU A 26 -4.65 -21.59 -1.31
CA GLU A 26 -4.32 -22.90 -0.77
C GLU A 26 -3.32 -23.69 -1.64
N SER A 27 -3.28 -23.39 -2.93
CA SER A 27 -2.38 -24.06 -3.88
C SER A 27 -0.93 -23.58 -3.80
N LEU A 28 -0.66 -22.53 -3.02
CA LEU A 28 0.65 -21.90 -2.95
C LEU A 28 1.27 -22.04 -1.55
N GLU A 29 2.58 -22.27 -1.54
CA GLU A 29 3.43 -22.14 -0.36
C GLU A 29 4.32 -20.94 -0.56
N VAL A 30 4.13 -19.89 0.24
CA VAL A 30 4.82 -18.61 0.06
C VAL A 30 5.93 -18.45 1.08
N HIS A 31 7.13 -18.15 0.59
CA HIS A 31 8.30 -17.86 1.41
C HIS A 31 8.70 -16.41 1.20
N LEU A 32 8.70 -15.63 2.27
CA LEU A 32 9.15 -14.25 2.26
C LEU A 32 10.55 -14.17 2.85
N ILE A 33 11.49 -13.69 2.05
CA ILE A 33 12.87 -13.44 2.51
C ILE A 33 13.01 -11.96 2.83
N SER A 34 13.22 -11.65 4.09
CA SER A 34 13.40 -10.29 4.56
C SER A 34 14.51 -10.21 5.60
N ARG A 35 14.94 -9.00 5.89
CA ARG A 35 15.88 -8.78 6.99
C ARG A 35 15.19 -9.02 8.33
N LYS A 36 15.93 -9.51 9.32
CA LYS A 36 15.42 -9.63 10.69
C LYS A 36 15.13 -8.25 11.25
N LYS A 37 13.83 -7.91 11.36
CA LYS A 37 13.36 -6.68 11.99
C LYS A 37 12.23 -6.98 12.93
N LYS A 38 12.23 -6.38 14.11
CA LYS A 38 11.12 -6.48 15.07
C LYS A 38 9.96 -5.57 14.67
N HIS A 39 10.26 -4.44 14.04
CA HIS A 39 9.29 -3.46 13.56
C HIS A 39 9.92 -2.61 12.46
N PHE A 40 9.07 -1.99 11.65
CA PHE A 40 9.51 -1.09 10.59
C PHE A 40 9.54 0.34 11.11
N ASN A 41 10.54 1.09 10.67
CA ASN A 41 10.70 2.50 11.00
C ASN A 41 10.89 3.30 9.71
N ASP A 42 9.87 3.26 8.86
CA ASP A 42 9.84 3.98 7.59
C ASP A 42 8.93 5.20 7.72
N LYS A 43 9.54 6.38 7.84
CA LYS A 43 8.83 7.64 8.07
C LYS A 43 8.13 8.21 6.84
N ARG A 44 8.32 7.58 5.69
CA ARG A 44 7.68 8.04 4.45
C ARG A 44 6.18 7.74 4.47
N THR A 45 5.46 8.49 3.65
CA THR A 45 4.06 8.23 3.36
C THR A 45 3.91 7.73 1.93
N THR A 46 2.83 7.02 1.68
CA THR A 46 2.50 6.52 0.35
C THR A 46 1.04 6.84 0.08
N ALA A 47 0.75 7.17 -1.17
CA ALA A 47 -0.62 7.36 -1.65
C ALA A 47 -0.98 6.19 -2.55
N VAL A 48 -2.17 5.64 -2.35
CA VAL A 48 -2.70 4.57 -3.19
C VAL A 48 -4.04 5.00 -3.76
N SER A 49 -4.36 4.49 -4.95
CA SER A 49 -5.66 4.73 -5.57
C SER A 49 -6.79 4.11 -4.75
N ALA A 50 -8.02 4.55 -5.01
CA ALA A 50 -9.19 3.96 -4.38
C ALA A 50 -9.28 2.45 -4.65
N ALA A 51 -8.94 2.01 -5.87
CA ALA A 51 -8.93 0.58 -6.22
C ALA A 51 -7.91 -0.22 -5.40
N ASN A 52 -6.71 0.32 -5.21
CA ASN A 52 -5.70 -0.32 -4.37
C ASN A 52 -6.09 -0.32 -2.89
N TYR A 53 -6.74 0.74 -2.44
CA TYR A 53 -7.28 0.77 -1.08
C TYR A 53 -8.31 -0.33 -0.85
N ASP A 54 -9.21 -0.54 -1.80
CA ASP A 54 -10.18 -1.63 -1.75
C ASP A 54 -9.49 -3.00 -1.70
N PHE A 55 -8.43 -3.17 -2.50
CA PHE A 55 -7.61 -4.38 -2.48
C PHE A 55 -6.96 -4.60 -1.11
N PHE A 56 -6.44 -3.56 -0.48
CA PHE A 56 -5.90 -3.65 0.89
C PHE A 56 -6.96 -4.14 1.87
N ASN A 57 -8.18 -3.63 1.78
CA ASN A 57 -9.28 -4.06 2.64
C ASN A 57 -9.68 -5.51 2.42
N GLU A 58 -9.55 -6.03 1.20
CA GLU A 58 -9.82 -7.44 0.91
C GLU A 58 -8.74 -8.37 1.47
N VAL A 59 -7.48 -7.95 1.38
CA VAL A 59 -6.32 -8.78 1.73
C VAL A 59 -6.02 -8.72 3.23
N ILE A 60 -6.13 -7.56 3.85
CA ILE A 60 -5.81 -7.36 5.25
C ILE A 60 -7.08 -7.54 6.09
N ASN A 61 -7.09 -8.53 6.98
CA ASN A 61 -8.27 -8.90 7.76
C ASN A 61 -8.77 -7.80 8.71
N LYS A 62 -7.84 -7.09 9.34
CA LYS A 62 -8.17 -6.07 10.35
C LYS A 62 -7.48 -4.75 10.00
N LEU A 63 -7.88 -4.16 8.88
CA LEU A 63 -7.33 -2.88 8.49
C LEU A 63 -8.04 -1.75 9.24
N ASP A 64 -7.28 -0.98 10.01
CA ASP A 64 -7.80 0.20 10.69
C ASP A 64 -7.91 1.35 9.69
N LYS A 65 -9.13 1.73 9.36
CA LYS A 65 -9.42 2.80 8.41
C LYS A 65 -8.90 4.16 8.86
N LYS A 66 -8.66 4.35 10.16
CA LYS A 66 -8.10 5.58 10.72
C LYS A 66 -6.64 5.82 10.32
N LEU A 67 -5.95 4.80 9.83
CA LEU A 67 -4.57 4.93 9.37
C LEU A 67 -4.47 5.58 7.98
N PHE A 68 -5.59 5.80 7.32
CA PHE A 68 -5.63 6.34 5.96
C PHE A 68 -6.27 7.73 5.94
N TRP A 69 -5.65 8.62 5.19
CA TRP A 69 -6.20 9.95 4.93
C TRP A 69 -6.76 9.99 3.52
N PRO A 70 -8.10 10.07 3.36
CA PRO A 70 -8.71 10.13 2.03
C PRO A 70 -8.49 11.49 1.38
N SER A 71 -8.31 11.50 0.07
CA SER A 71 -8.21 12.71 -0.73
C SER A 71 -9.21 12.65 -1.89
N LYS A 72 -10.00 13.70 -2.04
CA LYS A 72 -11.00 13.84 -3.11
C LYS A 72 -10.51 14.68 -4.27
N LYS A 73 -9.43 15.41 -4.09
CA LYS A 73 -8.94 16.37 -5.07
C LYS A 73 -7.43 16.29 -5.19
N ILE A 74 -6.96 16.31 -6.42
CA ILE A 74 -5.54 16.33 -6.73
C ILE A 74 -5.30 17.43 -7.76
N ASP A 75 -4.47 18.39 -7.41
CA ASP A 75 -4.06 19.45 -8.31
C ASP A 75 -2.58 19.29 -8.64
N LEU A 76 -2.25 19.31 -9.92
CA LEU A 76 -0.87 19.24 -10.38
C LEU A 76 -0.41 20.59 -10.84
N PHE A 77 0.72 21.01 -10.32
CA PHE A 77 1.36 22.30 -10.65
C PHE A 77 2.73 22.06 -11.23
N TYR A 78 3.18 22.94 -12.10
CA TYR A 78 4.58 23.03 -12.40
C TYR A 78 5.08 24.43 -12.10
N GLU A 79 6.32 24.50 -11.68
CA GLU A 79 6.95 25.74 -11.25
C GLU A 79 7.97 26.20 -12.29
N THR A 80 7.80 27.45 -12.76
CA THR A 80 8.82 28.12 -13.55
C THR A 80 9.48 29.18 -12.66
N ASN A 81 10.55 29.81 -13.14
CA ASN A 81 11.28 30.83 -12.37
C ASN A 81 10.41 31.98 -11.85
N ASP A 82 9.27 32.24 -12.50
CA ASP A 82 8.43 33.39 -12.20
C ASP A 82 6.98 33.04 -11.82
N GLN A 83 6.51 31.80 -12.03
CA GLN A 83 5.10 31.45 -11.82
C GLN A 83 4.91 29.98 -11.48
N ASN A 84 3.95 29.71 -10.59
CA ASN A 84 3.36 28.40 -10.41
C ASN A 84 2.14 28.28 -11.31
N MET A 85 2.13 27.28 -12.17
CA MET A 85 1.00 27.04 -13.07
C MET A 85 0.32 25.71 -12.72
N ASN A 86 -0.97 25.78 -12.41
CA ASN A 86 -1.81 24.62 -12.30
C ASN A 86 -2.16 24.13 -13.71
N PHE A 87 -1.75 22.90 -14.07
CA PHE A 87 -2.01 22.39 -15.42
C PHE A 87 -2.96 21.19 -15.45
N LEU A 88 -3.25 20.58 -14.33
CA LEU A 88 -4.13 19.42 -14.30
C LEU A 88 -4.77 19.28 -12.93
N ASN A 89 -6.09 19.10 -12.94
CA ASN A 89 -6.90 18.91 -11.74
C ASN A 89 -7.66 17.58 -11.84
N PHE A 90 -7.63 16.81 -10.79
CA PHE A 90 -8.48 15.64 -10.62
C PHE A 90 -9.43 15.90 -9.47
N ASP A 91 -10.71 15.91 -9.76
CA ASP A 91 -11.76 16.16 -8.79
C ASP A 91 -12.98 15.34 -9.17
N GLU A 92 -13.23 14.26 -8.44
CA GLU A 92 -14.47 13.49 -8.57
C GLU A 92 -15.37 13.78 -7.37
N ASP A 93 -16.44 14.50 -7.62
CA ASP A 93 -17.45 14.88 -6.63
C ASP A 93 -18.01 13.67 -5.91
N ARG A 94 -17.78 13.23 -4.82
CA ARG A 94 -18.34 12.11 -4.05
C ARG A 94 -17.46 10.89 -3.91
N LYS A 95 -16.30 10.80 -4.61
CA LYS A 95 -15.40 9.67 -4.47
C LYS A 95 -14.05 10.11 -3.97
N ASN A 96 -13.45 9.31 -3.12
CA ASN A 96 -12.06 9.49 -2.77
C ASN A 96 -11.20 9.00 -3.94
N LEU A 97 -10.29 9.86 -4.41
CA LEU A 97 -9.38 9.54 -5.50
C LEU A 97 -8.21 8.70 -5.03
N MET A 98 -7.71 9.01 -3.85
CA MET A 98 -6.59 8.28 -3.27
C MET A 98 -6.63 8.32 -1.75
N TYR A 99 -5.81 7.47 -1.16
CA TYR A 99 -5.65 7.36 0.28
C TYR A 99 -4.17 7.42 0.61
N VAL A 100 -3.81 8.25 1.57
CA VAL A 100 -2.43 8.43 2.03
C VAL A 100 -2.26 7.73 3.37
N PHE A 101 -1.14 7.05 3.55
CA PHE A 101 -0.83 6.38 4.81
C PHE A 101 0.66 6.45 5.13
N GLU A 102 0.99 6.23 6.38
CA GLU A 102 2.38 6.09 6.83
C GLU A 102 2.87 4.67 6.57
N ASN A 103 4.00 4.55 5.88
CA ASN A 103 4.52 3.26 5.43
C ASN A 103 4.78 2.27 6.58
N ASP A 104 5.40 2.74 7.65
CA ASP A 104 5.76 1.88 8.77
C ASP A 104 4.54 1.25 9.45
N LYS A 105 3.46 1.97 9.57
CA LYS A 105 2.23 1.46 10.19
C LYS A 105 1.61 0.34 9.36
N ILE A 106 1.54 0.51 8.06
CA ILE A 106 0.98 -0.51 7.18
C ILE A 106 1.92 -1.71 7.05
N LYS A 107 3.23 -1.48 6.92
CA LYS A 107 4.20 -2.58 6.88
C LYS A 107 4.14 -3.43 8.15
N ASN A 108 4.00 -2.83 9.31
CA ASN A 108 3.90 -3.57 10.57
C ASN A 108 2.65 -4.43 10.63
N ILE A 109 1.50 -3.92 10.16
CA ILE A 109 0.27 -4.70 10.06
C ILE A 109 0.45 -5.89 9.12
N LEU A 110 0.99 -5.64 7.94
CA LEU A 110 1.23 -6.69 6.94
C LEU A 110 2.16 -7.77 7.48
N PHE A 111 3.25 -7.38 8.11
CA PHE A 111 4.23 -8.32 8.64
C PHE A 111 3.66 -9.20 9.74
N LYS A 112 2.77 -8.66 10.57
CA LYS A 112 2.11 -9.45 11.63
C LYS A 112 1.10 -10.45 11.07
N GLU A 113 0.48 -10.19 9.94
CA GLU A 113 -0.49 -11.11 9.33
C GLU A 113 0.15 -12.21 8.48
N ILE A 114 1.42 -12.03 8.11
CA ILE A 114 2.16 -13.07 7.36
C ILE A 114 2.63 -14.22 8.32
#